data_c2a60a3d5ef11c0844f7d12cde0bb44e
#
_entry.id   c2a60a3d5ef11c0844f7d12cde0bb44e
#
_cell.length_a   1.000
_cell.length_b   1.000
_cell.length_c   1.000
_cell.angle_alpha   90.00
_cell.angle_beta   90.00
_cell.angle_gamma   90.00
#
_symmetry.space_group_name_H-M   'P 1'
#
loop_
_entity.id
_entity.type
_entity.pdbx_description
1 polymer ?
#
loop_
_entity_poly.entity_id
_entity_poly.type
_entity_poly.pdbx_seq_one_letter_code
_entity_poly.pdbx_strand_id
1 'polypeptide(L)'
;YNGGVNRLSMGVQSFDQGLLEKIGRTHSNEHVYETIQNAKNVGFTNISIDLMYGLPGQTMEQWQDSLEKALALKLPHYSAYSLIVEPKTIFYIQYAKGKLILPTEDLEAEMYGVLIDTMEAHGVHQYEISNFAHEGYASTHNKIYWDNDEYAGFGAGAHGYLQGVRYSNVAPIKK
;
A
#
# COMPACT_ATOMS: atom_id res chain seq x y z
N TYR A 1 5.85 -12.71 16.29
CA TYR A 1 5.56 -11.92 17.49
C TYR A 1 6.65 -12.12 18.56
N ASN A 2 6.90 -13.34 18.98
CA ASN A 2 7.91 -13.64 20.02
C ASN A 2 9.36 -13.28 19.62
N GLY A 3 9.64 -13.06 18.36
CA GLY A 3 10.94 -12.61 17.84
C GLY A 3 11.13 -11.09 17.83
N GLY A 4 10.25 -10.32 18.50
CA GLY A 4 10.34 -8.85 18.56
C GLY A 4 9.64 -8.10 17.42
N VAL A 5 9.02 -8.80 16.46
CA VAL A 5 8.19 -8.18 15.43
C VAL A 5 6.89 -7.70 16.05
N ASN A 6 6.57 -6.41 15.92
CA ASN A 6 5.41 -5.78 16.54
C ASN A 6 4.45 -5.12 15.56
N ARG A 7 4.78 -5.06 14.27
CA ARG A 7 3.94 -4.50 13.20
C ARG A 7 3.93 -5.41 11.98
N LEU A 8 2.75 -5.57 11.39
CA LEU A 8 2.56 -6.26 10.11
C LEU A 8 1.98 -5.29 9.08
N SER A 9 2.42 -5.39 7.83
CA SER A 9 1.79 -4.74 6.68
C SER A 9 1.52 -5.77 5.59
N MET A 10 0.32 -5.74 5.01
CA MET A 10 -0.13 -6.73 4.04
C MET A 10 -0.67 -6.07 2.78
N GLY A 11 -0.13 -6.45 1.62
CA GLY A 11 -0.58 -5.97 0.32
C GLY A 11 -1.89 -6.61 -0.11
N VAL A 12 -3.01 -6.02 0.28
CA VAL A 12 -4.37 -6.43 -0.13
C VAL A 12 -4.69 -5.92 -1.54
N GLN A 13 -4.34 -4.69 -1.83
CA GLN A 13 -4.47 -3.96 -3.08
C GLN A 13 -5.93 -3.61 -3.43
N SER A 14 -6.85 -4.57 -3.47
CA SER A 14 -8.27 -4.39 -3.77
C SER A 14 -9.09 -5.49 -3.11
N PHE A 15 -10.37 -5.21 -2.89
CA PHE A 15 -11.36 -6.23 -2.50
C PHE A 15 -12.23 -6.68 -3.70
N ASP A 16 -11.93 -6.21 -4.90
CA ASP A 16 -12.53 -6.70 -6.14
C ASP A 16 -11.64 -7.77 -6.77
N GLN A 17 -12.18 -9.02 -6.88
CA GLN A 17 -11.43 -10.16 -7.37
C GLN A 17 -10.99 -9.98 -8.83
N GLY A 18 -11.82 -9.34 -9.66
CA GLY A 18 -11.50 -9.09 -11.06
C GLY A 18 -10.35 -8.11 -11.23
N LEU A 19 -10.25 -7.10 -10.35
CA LEU A 19 -9.11 -6.18 -10.32
C LEU A 19 -7.85 -6.88 -9.82
N LEU A 20 -7.95 -7.72 -8.79
CA LEU A 20 -6.81 -8.51 -8.30
C LEU A 20 -6.22 -9.40 -9.39
N GLU A 21 -7.06 -10.10 -10.15
CA GLU A 21 -6.63 -10.94 -11.27
C GLU A 21 -5.91 -10.13 -12.36
N LYS A 22 -6.45 -8.95 -12.70
CA LYS A 22 -5.83 -8.05 -13.70
C LYS A 22 -4.42 -7.60 -13.30
N ILE A 23 -4.16 -7.41 -12.00
CA ILE A 23 -2.83 -7.05 -11.48
C ILE A 23 -1.97 -8.25 -11.08
N GLY A 24 -2.41 -9.46 -11.44
CA GLY A 24 -1.65 -10.70 -11.22
C GLY A 24 -1.60 -11.17 -9.76
N ARG A 25 -2.57 -10.77 -8.94
CA ARG A 25 -2.71 -11.25 -7.56
C ARG A 25 -3.55 -12.51 -7.51
N THR A 26 -3.14 -13.47 -6.67
CA THR A 26 -3.76 -14.80 -6.57
C THR A 26 -4.51 -15.02 -5.26
N HIS A 27 -4.45 -14.08 -4.33
CA HIS A 27 -5.17 -14.17 -3.08
C HIS A 27 -6.66 -13.78 -3.26
N SER A 28 -7.49 -14.28 -2.36
CA SER A 28 -8.90 -13.90 -2.26
C SER A 28 -9.17 -13.06 -1.00
N ASN A 29 -10.35 -12.48 -0.91
CA ASN A 29 -10.80 -11.74 0.27
C ASN A 29 -10.80 -12.64 1.53
N GLU A 30 -11.17 -13.92 1.39
CA GLU A 30 -11.15 -14.90 2.49
C GLU A 30 -9.73 -15.05 3.05
N HIS A 31 -8.70 -15.14 2.20
CA HIS A 31 -7.31 -15.21 2.62
C HIS A 31 -6.90 -13.95 3.42
N VAL A 32 -7.39 -12.77 3.02
CA VAL A 32 -7.13 -11.52 3.74
C VAL A 32 -7.74 -11.58 5.14
N TYR A 33 -9.03 -11.93 5.23
CA TYR A 33 -9.73 -12.01 6.52
C TYR A 33 -9.10 -13.04 7.45
N GLU A 34 -8.79 -14.23 6.95
CA GLU A 34 -8.14 -15.30 7.70
C GLU A 34 -6.75 -14.86 8.20
N THR A 35 -5.95 -14.24 7.33
CA THR A 35 -4.60 -13.79 7.68
C THR A 35 -4.64 -12.72 8.78
N ILE A 36 -5.56 -11.75 8.69
CA ILE A 36 -5.76 -10.72 9.72
C ILE A 36 -6.20 -11.35 11.03
N GLN A 37 -7.16 -12.29 10.98
CA GLN A 37 -7.64 -12.97 12.19
C GLN A 37 -6.53 -13.77 12.86
N ASN A 38 -5.72 -14.49 12.08
CA ASN A 38 -4.57 -15.23 12.59
C ASN A 38 -3.52 -14.30 13.21
N ALA A 39 -3.24 -13.14 12.59
CA ALA A 39 -2.35 -12.13 13.16
C ALA A 39 -2.87 -11.61 14.51
N LYS A 40 -4.16 -11.27 14.60
CA LYS A 40 -4.80 -10.84 15.85
C LYS A 40 -4.73 -11.92 16.93
N ASN A 41 -4.98 -13.18 16.57
CA ASN A 41 -4.96 -14.32 17.51
C ASN A 41 -3.58 -14.54 18.14
N VAL A 42 -2.48 -14.26 17.42
CA VAL A 42 -1.11 -14.37 17.99
C VAL A 42 -0.64 -13.08 18.68
N GLY A 43 -1.50 -12.06 18.75
CA GLY A 43 -1.26 -10.85 19.55
C GLY A 43 -0.85 -9.60 18.78
N PHE A 44 -0.85 -9.60 17.45
CA PHE A 44 -0.60 -8.38 16.70
C PHE A 44 -1.78 -7.41 16.81
N THR A 45 -1.51 -6.21 17.29
CA THR A 45 -2.46 -5.08 17.34
C THR A 45 -2.12 -4.01 16.30
N ASN A 46 -0.86 -3.91 15.88
CA ASN A 46 -0.42 -2.96 14.86
C ASN A 46 -0.35 -3.66 13.50
N ILE A 47 -1.49 -3.65 12.80
CA ILE A 47 -1.67 -4.28 11.49
C ILE A 47 -2.03 -3.20 10.49
N SER A 48 -1.36 -3.19 9.34
CA SER A 48 -1.63 -2.33 8.19
C SER A 48 -2.04 -3.16 6.99
N ILE A 49 -2.89 -2.61 6.15
CA ILE A 49 -3.11 -3.10 4.79
C ILE A 49 -2.79 -2.04 3.77
N ASP A 50 -2.28 -2.49 2.62
CA ASP A 50 -1.99 -1.63 1.49
C ASP A 50 -3.09 -1.80 0.43
N LEU A 51 -3.67 -0.70 -0.01
CA LEU A 51 -4.68 -0.61 -1.06
C LEU A 51 -4.10 0.09 -2.29
N MET A 52 -4.69 -0.16 -3.44
CA MET A 52 -4.34 0.53 -4.68
C MET A 52 -5.59 1.06 -5.37
N TYR A 53 -5.49 2.31 -5.84
CA TYR A 53 -6.47 2.92 -6.73
C TYR A 53 -5.84 3.25 -8.08
N GLY A 54 -6.65 3.68 -9.04
CA GLY A 54 -6.16 3.91 -10.40
C GLY A 54 -5.85 2.61 -11.15
N LEU A 55 -6.39 1.46 -10.72
CA LEU A 55 -6.16 0.16 -11.36
C LEU A 55 -6.81 0.12 -12.76
N PRO A 56 -6.28 -0.71 -13.70
CA PRO A 56 -6.82 -0.80 -15.05
C PRO A 56 -8.31 -1.16 -15.09
N GLY A 57 -9.12 -0.20 -15.59
CA GLY A 57 -10.57 -0.32 -15.67
C GLY A 57 -11.31 -0.30 -14.34
N GLN A 58 -10.68 0.18 -13.26
CA GLN A 58 -11.32 0.39 -11.98
C GLN A 58 -12.34 1.53 -12.07
N THR A 59 -13.53 1.31 -11.49
CA THR A 59 -14.55 2.34 -11.35
C THR A 59 -14.53 2.95 -9.95
N MET A 60 -15.20 4.10 -9.78
CA MET A 60 -15.37 4.74 -8.48
C MET A 60 -16.12 3.84 -7.49
N GLU A 61 -17.15 3.13 -7.95
CA GLU A 61 -17.93 2.22 -7.10
C GLU A 61 -17.08 1.06 -6.58
N GLN A 62 -16.20 0.49 -7.41
CA GLN A 62 -15.28 -0.57 -6.98
C GLN A 62 -14.25 -0.06 -5.96
N TRP A 63 -13.81 1.21 -6.12
CA TRP A 63 -12.93 1.84 -5.16
C TRP A 63 -13.61 2.07 -3.82
N GLN A 64 -14.82 2.64 -3.82
CA GLN A 64 -15.61 2.87 -2.61
C GLN A 64 -15.93 1.57 -1.87
N ASP A 65 -16.36 0.52 -2.58
CA ASP A 65 -16.60 -0.82 -2.00
C ASP A 65 -15.33 -1.38 -1.34
N SER A 66 -14.17 -1.17 -1.97
CA SER A 66 -12.88 -1.59 -1.39
C SER A 66 -12.54 -0.82 -0.12
N LEU A 67 -12.80 0.48 -0.08
CA LEU A 67 -12.61 1.30 1.13
C LEU A 67 -13.53 0.87 2.27
N GLU A 68 -14.82 0.63 1.98
CA GLU A 68 -15.78 0.15 2.98
C GLU A 68 -15.35 -1.18 3.59
N LYS A 69 -14.95 -2.15 2.75
CA LYS A 69 -14.46 -3.46 3.19
C LYS A 69 -13.18 -3.34 4.02
N ALA A 70 -12.25 -2.47 3.60
CA ALA A 70 -11.03 -2.21 4.34
C ALA A 70 -11.32 -1.64 5.74
N LEU A 71 -12.19 -0.64 5.84
CA LEU A 71 -12.55 0.00 7.10
C LEU A 71 -13.34 -0.92 8.04
N ALA A 72 -14.15 -1.84 7.48
CA ALA A 72 -14.84 -2.87 8.26
C ALA A 72 -13.88 -3.80 9.04
N LEU A 73 -12.61 -3.92 8.62
CA LEU A 73 -11.57 -4.67 9.34
C LEU A 73 -11.11 -4.00 10.64
N LYS A 74 -11.41 -2.69 10.81
CA LYS A 74 -11.06 -1.88 11.99
C LYS A 74 -9.57 -2.00 12.33
N LEU A 75 -8.72 -1.75 11.34
CA LEU A 75 -7.27 -1.76 11.51
C LEU A 75 -6.77 -0.37 11.91
N PRO A 76 -5.63 -0.29 12.60
CA PRO A 76 -5.11 1.00 13.05
C PRO A 76 -4.39 1.81 11.95
N HIS A 77 -4.05 1.18 10.82
CA HIS A 77 -3.26 1.82 9.76
C HIS A 77 -3.66 1.29 8.38
N TYR A 78 -3.66 2.21 7.39
CA TYR A 78 -3.93 1.92 5.98
C TYR A 78 -2.93 2.67 5.12
N SER A 79 -2.41 2.00 4.08
CA SER A 79 -1.68 2.63 3.00
C SER A 79 -2.52 2.56 1.74
N ALA A 80 -2.56 3.63 0.95
CA ALA A 80 -3.27 3.62 -0.33
C ALA A 80 -2.44 4.36 -1.39
N TYR A 81 -2.11 3.64 -2.45
CA TYR A 81 -1.23 4.11 -3.51
C TYR A 81 -1.96 4.15 -4.84
N SER A 82 -1.71 5.19 -5.62
CA SER A 82 -2.04 5.18 -7.05
C SER A 82 -1.16 4.17 -7.79
N LEU A 83 -1.73 3.53 -8.81
CA LEU A 83 -0.97 2.64 -9.69
C LEU A 83 0.02 3.45 -10.54
N ILE A 84 1.31 3.19 -10.35
CA ILE A 84 2.37 3.71 -11.20
C ILE A 84 2.83 2.62 -12.18
N VAL A 85 2.79 2.94 -13.49
CA VAL A 85 3.25 2.02 -14.54
C VAL A 85 4.76 2.14 -14.72
N GLU A 86 5.50 1.28 -14.05
CA GLU A 86 6.96 1.28 -14.05
C GLU A 86 7.55 0.70 -15.33
N PRO A 87 8.61 1.33 -15.90
CA PRO A 87 9.35 0.78 -17.04
C PRO A 87 9.83 -0.66 -16.79
N LYS A 88 9.90 -1.47 -17.84
CA LYS A 88 10.33 -2.88 -17.82
C LYS A 88 9.34 -3.85 -17.15
N THR A 89 8.10 -3.41 -16.86
CA THR A 89 7.02 -4.28 -16.38
C THR A 89 6.12 -4.73 -17.53
N ILE A 90 5.34 -5.79 -17.29
CA ILE A 90 4.32 -6.24 -18.24
C ILE A 90 3.28 -5.13 -18.48
N PHE A 91 2.92 -4.38 -17.45
CA PHE A 91 1.99 -3.25 -17.53
C PHE A 91 2.53 -2.15 -18.44
N TYR A 92 3.81 -1.82 -18.35
CA TYR A 92 4.44 -0.86 -19.25
C TYR A 92 4.38 -1.31 -20.70
N ILE A 93 4.64 -2.59 -20.98
CA ILE A 93 4.54 -3.14 -22.34
C ILE A 93 3.11 -3.09 -22.86
N GLN A 94 2.12 -3.40 -22.02
CA GLN A 94 0.71 -3.33 -22.39
C GLN A 94 0.24 -1.89 -22.62
N TYR A 95 0.66 -0.97 -21.75
CA TYR A 95 0.38 0.46 -21.85
C TYR A 95 0.95 1.04 -23.16
N ALA A 96 2.23 0.79 -23.44
CA ALA A 96 2.89 1.25 -24.66
C ALA A 96 2.25 0.69 -25.96
N LYS A 97 1.57 -0.47 -25.88
CA LYS A 97 0.82 -1.07 -26.99
C LYS A 97 -0.66 -0.63 -27.05
N GLY A 98 -1.09 0.30 -26.19
CA GLY A 98 -2.49 0.72 -26.10
C GLY A 98 -3.45 -0.36 -25.61
N LYS A 99 -2.95 -1.41 -24.97
CA LYS A 99 -3.76 -2.55 -24.45
C LYS A 99 -4.12 -2.41 -22.98
N LEU A 100 -3.51 -1.49 -22.26
CA LEU A 100 -3.82 -1.20 -20.86
C LEU A 100 -4.61 0.11 -20.79
N ILE A 101 -5.86 0.02 -20.38
CA ILE A 101 -6.73 1.19 -20.20
C ILE A 101 -6.69 1.55 -18.72
N LEU A 102 -6.07 2.69 -18.42
CA LEU A 102 -6.04 3.28 -17.07
C LEU A 102 -7.23 4.24 -16.89
N PRO A 103 -7.68 4.50 -15.68
CA PRO A 103 -8.57 5.62 -15.38
C PRO A 103 -7.97 6.94 -15.89
N THR A 104 -8.83 7.93 -16.11
CA THR A 104 -8.35 9.28 -16.41
C THR A 104 -7.71 9.92 -15.20
N GLU A 105 -6.83 10.90 -15.40
CA GLU A 105 -6.21 11.66 -14.30
C GLU A 105 -7.26 12.32 -13.39
N ASP A 106 -8.36 12.82 -13.98
CA ASP A 106 -9.48 13.40 -13.22
C ASP A 106 -10.14 12.36 -12.32
N LEU A 107 -10.43 11.15 -12.82
CA LEU A 107 -11.01 10.08 -12.04
C LEU A 107 -10.06 9.61 -10.93
N GLU A 108 -8.77 9.55 -11.22
CA GLU A 108 -7.75 9.19 -10.23
C GLU A 108 -7.65 10.23 -9.11
N ALA A 109 -7.70 11.52 -9.47
CA ALA A 109 -7.75 12.62 -8.49
C ALA A 109 -9.03 12.57 -7.64
N GLU A 110 -10.17 12.24 -8.25
CA GLU A 110 -11.44 12.06 -7.54
C GLU A 110 -11.38 10.85 -6.58
N MET A 111 -10.79 9.72 -7.01
CA MET A 111 -10.55 8.55 -6.13
C MET A 111 -9.69 8.91 -4.92
N TYR A 112 -8.68 9.75 -5.10
CA TYR A 112 -7.85 10.23 -4.01
C TYR A 112 -8.62 11.15 -3.05
N GLY A 113 -9.46 12.04 -3.55
CA GLY A 113 -10.34 12.86 -2.73
C GLY A 113 -11.29 12.00 -1.88
N VAL A 114 -11.95 11.03 -2.51
CA VAL A 114 -12.84 10.07 -1.82
C VAL A 114 -12.09 9.27 -0.75
N LEU A 115 -10.85 8.87 -1.00
CA LEU A 115 -10.00 8.21 0.00
C LEU A 115 -9.81 9.07 1.24
N ILE A 116 -9.39 10.33 1.08
CA ILE A 116 -9.13 11.24 2.20
C ILE A 116 -10.41 11.45 3.02
N ASP A 117 -11.50 11.81 2.36
CA ASP A 117 -12.78 12.09 3.02
C ASP A 117 -13.31 10.86 3.77
N THR A 118 -13.20 9.68 3.17
CA THR A 118 -13.66 8.43 3.77
C THR A 118 -12.82 8.06 4.99
N MET A 119 -11.50 8.15 4.91
CA MET A 119 -10.61 7.85 6.03
C MET A 119 -10.83 8.82 7.20
N GLU A 120 -10.89 10.13 6.93
CA GLU A 120 -11.13 11.15 7.95
C GLU A 120 -12.50 10.96 8.64
N ALA A 121 -13.55 10.64 7.90
CA ALA A 121 -14.87 10.35 8.47
C ALA A 121 -14.88 9.16 9.44
N HIS A 122 -13.88 8.27 9.35
CA HIS A 122 -13.71 7.11 10.24
C HIS A 122 -12.61 7.32 11.31
N GLY A 123 -12.09 8.55 11.46
CA GLY A 123 -11.05 8.88 12.44
C GLY A 123 -9.68 8.29 12.12
N VAL A 124 -9.44 7.98 10.85
CA VAL A 124 -8.16 7.50 10.33
C VAL A 124 -7.51 8.67 9.59
N HIS A 125 -6.56 9.34 10.24
CA HIS A 125 -6.02 10.60 9.76
C HIS A 125 -4.87 10.39 8.78
N GLN A 126 -4.85 11.19 7.72
CA GLN A 126 -3.72 11.25 6.81
C GLN A 126 -2.51 11.86 7.53
N TYR A 127 -1.35 11.18 7.54
CA TYR A 127 -0.12 11.73 8.12
C TYR A 127 1.00 11.95 7.08
N GLU A 128 0.83 11.40 5.87
CA GLU A 128 1.61 11.70 4.67
C GLU A 128 0.80 11.29 3.42
N ILE A 129 1.31 11.48 2.20
CA ILE A 129 0.55 11.41 0.95
C ILE A 129 -0.26 10.10 0.79
N SER A 130 0.33 8.96 1.14
CA SER A 130 -0.24 7.63 0.89
C SER A 130 -0.65 6.87 2.14
N ASN A 131 -0.39 7.42 3.34
CA ASN A 131 -0.58 6.68 4.58
C ASN A 131 -1.51 7.38 5.57
N PHE A 132 -2.39 6.57 6.15
CA PHE A 132 -3.47 6.97 7.05
C PHE A 132 -3.42 6.12 8.31
N ALA A 133 -3.63 6.71 9.48
CA ALA A 133 -3.57 5.99 10.74
C ALA A 133 -4.49 6.62 11.80
N HIS A 134 -4.95 5.78 12.73
CA HIS A 134 -5.43 6.26 14.01
C HIS A 134 -4.29 6.88 14.81
N GLU A 135 -4.62 7.73 15.76
CA GLU A 135 -3.64 8.37 16.64
C GLU A 135 -2.71 7.33 17.31
N GLY A 136 -1.40 7.59 17.27
CA GLY A 136 -0.38 6.69 17.81
C GLY A 136 0.07 5.55 16.88
N TYR A 137 -0.54 5.37 15.71
CA TYR A 137 -0.22 4.27 14.78
C TYR A 137 0.47 4.70 13.48
N ALA A 138 0.79 5.99 13.32
CA ALA A 138 1.60 6.46 12.19
C ALA A 138 2.96 5.73 12.17
N SER A 139 3.39 5.26 10.99
CA SER A 139 4.64 4.52 10.83
C SER A 139 5.84 5.44 11.06
N THR A 140 6.62 5.18 12.10
CA THR A 140 7.88 5.91 12.37
C THR A 140 8.84 5.79 11.18
N HIS A 141 8.91 4.61 10.56
CA HIS A 141 9.76 4.39 9.38
C HIS A 141 9.38 5.31 8.21
N ASN A 142 8.09 5.47 7.92
CA ASN A 142 7.63 6.38 6.86
C ASN A 142 7.95 7.84 7.20
N LYS A 143 7.75 8.24 8.46
CA LYS A 143 8.07 9.60 8.91
C LYS A 143 9.54 9.95 8.73
N ILE A 144 10.47 9.02 9.02
CA ILE A 144 11.91 9.22 8.82
C ILE A 144 12.22 9.68 7.39
N TYR A 145 11.55 9.11 6.38
CA TYR A 145 11.74 9.54 4.99
C TYR A 145 11.21 10.96 4.73
N TRP A 146 10.03 11.27 5.27
CA TRP A 146 9.40 12.58 5.09
C TRP A 146 10.09 13.69 5.87
N ASP A 147 10.61 13.38 7.05
CA ASP A 147 11.39 14.29 7.88
C ASP A 147 12.83 14.45 7.34
N ASN A 148 13.19 13.68 6.31
CA ASN A 148 14.53 13.61 5.73
C ASN A 148 15.61 13.26 6.77
N ASP A 149 15.24 12.43 7.73
CA ASP A 149 16.14 11.91 8.76
C ASP A 149 17.03 10.78 8.21
N GLU A 150 18.10 10.50 8.94
CA GLU A 150 19.05 9.46 8.56
C GLU A 150 18.49 8.05 8.74
N TYR A 151 18.78 7.18 7.79
CA TYR A 151 18.44 5.76 7.85
C TYR A 151 19.49 4.89 7.16
N ALA A 152 19.70 3.68 7.65
CA ALA A 152 20.63 2.73 7.09
C ALA A 152 19.91 1.69 6.23
N GLY A 153 20.42 1.45 5.02
CA GLY A 153 19.96 0.41 4.12
C GLY A 153 20.82 -0.87 4.26
N PHE A 154 20.19 -2.00 4.54
CA PHE A 154 20.85 -3.30 4.68
C PHE A 154 20.39 -4.27 3.59
N GLY A 155 21.35 -5.03 3.04
CA GLY A 155 21.09 -6.05 2.03
C GLY A 155 21.21 -5.56 0.59
N ALA A 156 21.06 -6.50 -0.36
CA ALA A 156 21.21 -6.24 -1.79
C ALA A 156 20.12 -5.28 -2.29
N GLY A 157 20.53 -4.25 -3.04
CA GLY A 157 19.62 -3.24 -3.59
C GLY A 157 19.02 -2.28 -2.57
N ALA A 158 19.34 -2.37 -1.28
CA ALA A 158 18.85 -1.45 -0.28
C ALA A 158 19.46 -0.05 -0.44
N HIS A 159 18.69 0.95 -0.09
CA HIS A 159 19.11 2.35 -0.08
C HIS A 159 19.20 2.86 1.36
N GLY A 160 20.13 3.78 1.60
CA GLY A 160 20.27 4.47 2.87
C GLY A 160 20.57 5.95 2.68
N TYR A 161 20.43 6.72 3.77
CA TYR A 161 20.76 8.13 3.85
C TYR A 161 21.46 8.40 5.17
N LEU A 162 22.75 8.70 5.11
CA LEU A 162 23.61 8.97 6.29
C LEU A 162 24.51 10.15 6.01
N GLN A 163 24.66 11.05 6.99
CA GLN A 163 25.53 12.23 6.93
C GLN A 163 25.33 13.08 5.67
N GLY A 164 24.07 13.26 5.26
CA GLY A 164 23.73 14.05 4.08
C GLY A 164 23.95 13.33 2.73
N VAL A 165 24.37 12.05 2.74
CA VAL A 165 24.67 11.30 1.53
C VAL A 165 23.66 10.14 1.35
N ARG A 166 22.98 10.11 0.19
CA ARG A 166 22.21 8.95 -0.26
C ARG A 166 23.14 7.92 -0.87
N TYR A 167 23.00 6.67 -0.46
CA TYR A 167 23.73 5.56 -1.04
C TYR A 167 22.79 4.39 -1.40
N SER A 168 23.25 3.52 -2.27
CA SER A 168 22.57 2.28 -2.61
C SER A 168 23.54 1.10 -2.60
N ASN A 169 23.08 -0.03 -2.09
CA ASN A 169 23.82 -1.27 -2.14
C ASN A 169 23.71 -1.90 -3.53
N VAL A 170 24.71 -2.66 -3.93
CA VAL A 170 24.72 -3.39 -5.20
C VAL A 170 23.52 -4.36 -5.24
N ALA A 171 22.68 -4.25 -6.29
CA ALA A 171 21.48 -5.06 -6.41
C ALA A 171 21.74 -6.54 -6.74
N PRO A 172 22.68 -6.91 -7.66
CA PRO A 172 22.92 -8.32 -7.97
C PRO A 172 23.67 -9.02 -6.83
N ILE A 173 23.08 -10.12 -6.35
CA ILE A 173 23.84 -11.08 -5.53
C ILE A 173 24.65 -11.89 -6.52
N LYS A 174 25.98 -11.69 -6.56
CA LYS A 174 26.87 -12.56 -7.34
C LYS A 174 26.77 -13.96 -6.76
N LYS A 175 26.44 -14.93 -7.62
CA LYS A 175 26.59 -16.36 -7.32
C LYS A 175 28.03 -16.73 -7.29
#